data_eb1ead7381b725e7175ea90092b43bba
#
_entry.id   eb1ead7381b725e7175ea90092b43bba
#
_cell.length_a   1.000
_cell.length_b   1.000
_cell.length_c   1.000
_cell.angle_alpha   90.00
_cell.angle_beta   90.00
_cell.angle_gamma   90.00
#
_symmetry.space_group_name_H-M   'P 1'
#
loop_
_entity.id
_entity.type
_entity.pdbx_description
1 polymer ?
#
loop_
_entity_poly.entity_id
_entity_poly.type
_entity_poly.pdbx_seq_one_letter_code
_entity_poly.pdbx_strand_id
1 'polypeptide(L)' 'MTTMAGERLRNKITQDLFKIKKVEDEKVVMLEDEEGFVQIWLPKECVESLFEKIKGCNDQ' A
#
# COMPACT_ATOMS: atom_id res chain seq x y z
N MET A 1 -3.42 9.88 9.41
CA MET A 1 -2.82 9.88 8.09
C MET A 1 -3.74 9.20 7.08
N THR A 2 -3.85 9.75 5.91
CA THR A 2 -4.82 9.27 4.93
C THR A 2 -4.22 8.23 4.01
N THR A 3 -4.92 7.12 3.80
CA THR A 3 -4.54 6.10 2.85
C THR A 3 -5.34 6.32 1.58
N MET A 4 -4.65 6.49 0.46
CA MET A 4 -5.31 6.86 -0.78
C MET A 4 -4.86 5.95 -1.92
N ALA A 5 -5.77 5.71 -2.86
CA ALA A 5 -5.42 4.96 -4.06
C ALA A 5 -4.31 5.68 -4.80
N GLY A 6 -3.41 4.90 -5.36
CA GLY A 6 -2.28 5.45 -6.08
C GLY A 6 -1.02 5.57 -5.25
N GLU A 7 -1.12 5.47 -3.94
CA GLU A 7 0.05 5.53 -3.08
C GLU A 7 0.85 4.24 -3.18
N ARG A 8 2.14 4.36 -3.02
CA ARG A 8 3.05 3.22 -3.08
C ARG A 8 3.52 2.86 -1.69
N LEU A 9 3.62 1.57 -1.46
CA LEU A 9 3.98 1.03 -0.15
C LEU A 9 5.09 0.00 -0.31
N ARG A 10 5.82 -0.20 0.78
CA ARG A 10 6.83 -1.25 0.84
C ARG A 10 6.55 -2.11 2.06
N ASN A 11 6.57 -3.43 1.87
CA ASN A 11 6.43 -4.36 2.97
C ASN A 11 7.66 -4.27 3.85
N LYS A 12 7.46 -4.04 5.14
CA LYS A 12 8.58 -3.84 6.07
C LYS A 12 9.41 -5.09 6.25
N ILE A 13 8.80 -6.24 6.02
CA ILE A 13 9.47 -7.52 6.28
C ILE A 13 10.13 -8.05 5.01
N THR A 14 9.37 -8.11 3.92
CA THR A 14 9.87 -8.70 2.68
C THR A 14 10.51 -7.69 1.76
N GLN A 15 10.28 -6.41 1.98
CA GLN A 15 10.79 -5.32 1.14
C GLN A 15 10.10 -5.27 -0.22
N ASP A 16 9.03 -6.01 -0.40
CA ASP A 16 8.29 -5.99 -1.65
C ASP A 16 7.54 -4.67 -1.80
N LEU A 17 7.44 -4.22 -3.03
CA LEU A 17 6.75 -2.97 -3.33
C LEU A 17 5.34 -3.25 -3.80
N PHE A 18 4.42 -2.46 -3.29
CA PHE A 18 3.01 -2.57 -3.64
C PHE A 18 2.45 -1.19 -3.90
N LYS A 19 1.31 -1.17 -4.57
CA LYS A 19 0.59 0.06 -4.82
C LYS A 19 -0.83 -0.10 -4.31
N ILE A 20 -1.36 0.94 -3.70
CA ILE A 20 -2.75 0.93 -3.26
C ILE A 20 -3.63 1.10 -4.49
N LYS A 21 -4.39 0.08 -4.80
CA LYS A 21 -5.27 0.10 -5.96
C LYS A 21 -6.63 0.68 -5.60
N LYS A 22 -7.13 0.33 -4.42
CA LYS A 22 -8.47 0.72 -4.05
C LYS A 22 -8.60 0.70 -2.53
N VAL A 23 -9.42 1.60 -2.01
CA VAL A 23 -9.75 1.64 -0.59
C VAL A 23 -11.27 1.59 -0.48
N GLU A 24 -11.78 0.68 0.35
CA GLU A 24 -13.22 0.54 0.54
C GLU A 24 -13.60 0.91 1.96
N ASP A 25 -14.55 1.82 2.08
CA ASP A 25 -15.11 2.27 3.37
C ASP A 25 -14.03 2.69 4.34
N GLU A 26 -12.85 3.06 3.83
CA GLU A 26 -11.71 3.46 4.66
C GLU A 26 -11.32 2.39 5.66
N LYS A 27 -11.70 1.15 5.39
CA LYS A 27 -11.41 0.04 6.30
C LYS A 27 -10.57 -1.05 5.66
N VAL A 28 -10.76 -1.28 4.35
CA VAL A 28 -10.09 -2.35 3.64
C VAL A 28 -9.35 -1.76 2.46
N VAL A 29 -8.13 -2.20 2.28
CA VAL A 29 -7.27 -1.68 1.23
C VAL A 29 -6.89 -2.82 0.30
N MET A 30 -7.03 -2.59 -1.00
CA MET A 30 -6.55 -3.55 -1.98
C MET A 30 -5.20 -3.09 -2.49
N LEU A 31 -4.21 -3.97 -2.33
CA LEU A 31 -2.85 -3.72 -2.78
C LEU A 31 -2.56 -4.56 -4.00
N GLU A 32 -1.76 -4.01 -4.87
CA GLU A 32 -1.33 -4.70 -6.09
C GLU A 32 0.18 -4.58 -6.18
N ASP A 33 0.85 -5.68 -6.55
CA ASP A 33 2.30 -5.61 -6.68
C ASP A 33 2.67 -4.77 -7.90
N GLU A 34 3.96 -4.52 -8.07
CA GLU A 34 4.40 -3.64 -9.14
C GLU A 34 4.07 -4.19 -10.51
N GLU A 35 4.05 -5.48 -10.64
CA GLU A 35 3.80 -6.11 -11.93
C GLU A 35 2.33 -6.33 -12.21
N GLY A 36 1.50 -6.19 -11.18
CA GLY A 36 0.07 -6.36 -11.37
C GLY A 36 -0.41 -7.79 -11.34
N PHE A 37 0.44 -8.73 -10.93
CA PHE A 37 0.06 -10.13 -10.91
C PHE A 37 -0.59 -10.54 -9.59
N VAL A 38 -0.28 -9.83 -8.52
CA VAL A 38 -0.77 -10.20 -7.19
C VAL A 38 -1.62 -9.07 -6.65
N GLN A 39 -2.82 -9.41 -6.19
CA GLN A 39 -3.71 -8.45 -5.57
C GLN A 39 -4.15 -9.04 -4.24
N ILE A 40 -4.02 -8.25 -3.18
CA ILE A 40 -4.40 -8.70 -1.85
C ILE A 40 -5.27 -7.64 -1.19
N TRP A 41 -6.21 -8.12 -0.39
CA TRP A 41 -7.07 -7.25 0.40
C TRP A 41 -6.65 -7.37 1.85
N LEU A 42 -6.40 -6.24 2.48
CA LEU A 42 -5.98 -6.21 3.88
C LEU A 42 -6.74 -5.12 4.62
N PRO A 43 -7.04 -5.37 5.90
CA PRO A 43 -7.57 -4.29 6.73
C PRO A 43 -6.57 -3.14 6.77
N LYS A 44 -7.09 -1.94 6.84
CA LYS A 44 -6.24 -0.75 6.86
C LYS A 44 -5.23 -0.81 7.98
N GLU A 45 -5.63 -1.34 9.13
CA GLU A 45 -4.72 -1.43 10.27
C GLU A 45 -3.53 -2.33 9.96
N CYS A 46 -3.77 -3.41 9.24
CA CYS A 46 -2.68 -4.31 8.87
C CYS A 46 -1.74 -3.62 7.89
N VAL A 47 -2.29 -2.86 6.97
CA VAL A 47 -1.45 -2.15 6.02
C VAL A 47 -0.54 -1.17 6.76
N GLU A 48 -1.10 -0.46 7.72
CA GLU A 48 -0.30 0.52 8.47
C GLU A 48 0.76 -0.15 9.33
N SER A 49 0.50 -1.38 9.79
CA SER A 49 1.46 -2.08 10.62
C SER A 49 2.55 -2.76 9.81
N LEU A 50 2.21 -3.32 8.67
CA LEU A 50 3.14 -4.16 7.91
C LEU A 50 3.81 -3.43 6.75
N PHE A 51 3.28 -2.31 6.33
CA PHE A 51 3.79 -1.57 5.19
C PHE A 51 4.17 -0.16 5.60
N GLU A 52 5.09 0.41 4.86
CA GLU A 52 5.46 1.81 5.05
C GLU A 52 5.27 2.55 3.73
N LYS A 53 4.91 3.80 3.82
CA LYS A 53 4.71 4.61 2.63
C LYS A 53 6.06 4.99 2.03
N ILE A 54 6.14 4.86 0.73
CA ILE A 54 7.32 5.31 0.00
C ILE A 54 7.05 6.73 -0.42
N LYS A 55 7.83 7.64 0.09
CA LYS A 55 7.72 9.02 -0.33
C LYS A 55 8.35 9.14 -1.70
N GLY A 56 7.61 9.72 -2.60
CA GLY A 56 8.16 10.00 -3.91
C GLY A 56 9.35 10.92 -3.74
N CYS A 57 10.13 10.95 -4.55
CA CYS A 57 11.31 11.75 -4.49
C CYS A 57 11.14 13.15 -4.00
N ASN A 58 11.00 13.26 -4.07
CA ASN A 58 10.82 14.11 -3.88
C ASN A 58 11.10 14.90 -3.48
N ASP A 59 11.34 15.08 -3.40
CA ASP A 59 11.42 15.66 -3.10
C ASP A 59 11.78 16.32 -2.93
N GLN A 60 12.08 16.52 -2.98
CA GLN A 60 12.26 17.06 -2.74
C GLN A 60 12.41 17.31 -2.70
#